data_e0ae845f0f04b8e34d7d84101e075174
#
_entry.id   e0ae845f0f04b8e34d7d84101e075174
#
_cell.length_a   1.000
_cell.length_b   1.000
_cell.length_c   1.000
_cell.angle_alpha   90.00
_cell.angle_beta   90.00
_cell.angle_gamma   90.00
#
_symmetry.space_group_name_H-M   'P 1'
#
loop_
_entity.id
_entity.type
_entity.pdbx_description
1 polymer ?
#
loop_
_entity_poly.entity_id
_entity_poly.type
_entity_poly.pdbx_seq_one_letter_code
_entity_poly.pdbx_strand_id
1 'polypeptide(L)'
;MRIVITGTSSGIGLHLAGQLAEQGHEIWGLSRSVQNAAFPTSVCDVADWTQMENARDAVEKVWPQVDALICAAAIQGAVGPAMQTDPRAWSDTVRVSLDGTFFTIRAFWDLLGVGARRAKVICFSGGGATKARANFSAYAAAKTGVVRLVENLAVEWTGLAVDINAIAPGAINTAMTQETVRLGPERAGRTEFEAAQRQLETGGQSIAKAQGLVEFLLSAKSDGLTGRLLSAQWDDWANLAVHTATLAPSEMYQLRRILPEERGVKF
;
A
#
# COMPACT_ATOMS: atom_id res chain seq x y z
N MET A 1 -17.06 9.19 4.70
CA MET A 1 -15.95 8.68 5.55
C MET A 1 -14.88 9.75 5.65
N ARG A 2 -14.20 9.82 6.79
CA ARG A 2 -12.97 10.60 7.00
C ARG A 2 -11.77 9.72 6.74
N ILE A 3 -11.02 10.03 5.70
CA ILE A 3 -9.95 9.16 5.19
C ILE A 3 -8.63 9.92 5.18
N VAL A 4 -7.62 9.39 5.85
CA VAL A 4 -6.25 9.89 5.77
C VAL A 4 -5.49 9.09 4.72
N ILE A 5 -4.83 9.79 3.78
CA ILE A 5 -4.12 9.17 2.66
C ILE A 5 -2.67 9.68 2.64
N THR A 6 -1.69 8.79 2.67
CA THR A 6 -0.28 9.15 2.48
C THR A 6 0.12 9.08 1.01
N GLY A 7 1.09 9.91 0.59
CA GLY A 7 1.58 9.93 -0.79
C GLY A 7 0.69 10.69 -1.77
N THR A 8 -0.04 11.70 -1.30
CA THR A 8 -1.02 12.46 -2.09
C THR A 8 -0.42 13.51 -3.01
N SER A 9 0.91 13.63 -3.11
CA SER A 9 1.55 14.58 -4.05
C SER A 9 1.62 14.08 -5.49
N SER A 10 1.44 12.78 -5.75
CA SER A 10 1.55 12.21 -7.10
C SER A 10 0.98 10.79 -7.18
N GLY A 11 0.89 10.24 -8.40
CA GLY A 11 0.63 8.83 -8.67
C GLY A 11 -0.71 8.33 -8.09
N ILE A 12 -0.67 7.13 -7.54
CA ILE A 12 -1.88 6.43 -7.06
C ILE A 12 -2.51 7.17 -5.88
N GLY A 13 -1.71 7.66 -4.93
CA GLY A 13 -2.21 8.36 -3.75
C GLY A 13 -2.97 9.65 -4.10
N LEU A 14 -2.43 10.45 -5.04
CA LEU A 14 -3.12 11.66 -5.53
C LEU A 14 -4.41 11.32 -6.28
N HIS A 15 -4.37 10.32 -7.16
CA HIS A 15 -5.56 9.89 -7.91
C HIS A 15 -6.69 9.43 -6.96
N LEU A 16 -6.36 8.57 -6.00
CA LEU A 16 -7.35 8.07 -5.04
C LEU A 16 -7.91 9.19 -4.18
N ALA A 17 -7.07 10.12 -3.71
CA ALA A 17 -7.51 11.24 -2.90
C ALA A 17 -8.52 12.11 -3.66
N GLY A 18 -8.27 12.42 -4.94
CA GLY A 18 -9.18 13.16 -5.79
C GLY A 18 -10.50 12.42 -6.02
N GLN A 19 -10.43 11.15 -6.44
CA GLN A 19 -11.63 10.36 -6.75
C GLN A 19 -12.51 10.10 -5.53
N LEU A 20 -11.92 9.82 -4.37
CA LEU A 20 -12.68 9.62 -3.13
C LEU A 20 -13.30 10.94 -2.64
N ALA A 21 -12.63 12.08 -2.83
CA ALA A 21 -13.20 13.40 -2.53
C ALA A 21 -14.41 13.71 -3.43
N GLU A 22 -14.33 13.42 -4.73
CA GLU A 22 -15.45 13.57 -5.68
C GLU A 22 -16.66 12.70 -5.32
N GLN A 23 -16.41 11.54 -4.68
CA GLN A 23 -17.45 10.64 -4.18
C GLN A 23 -18.06 11.10 -2.82
N GLY A 24 -17.64 12.26 -2.29
CA GLY A 24 -18.16 12.83 -1.06
C GLY A 24 -17.49 12.31 0.21
N HIS A 25 -16.31 11.70 0.12
CA HIS A 25 -15.49 11.41 1.30
C HIS A 25 -14.72 12.66 1.75
N GLU A 26 -14.55 12.82 3.04
CA GLU A 26 -13.67 13.83 3.62
C GLU A 26 -12.22 13.28 3.59
N ILE A 27 -11.34 13.94 2.84
CA ILE A 27 -9.96 13.48 2.64
C ILE A 27 -8.98 14.40 3.37
N TRP A 28 -7.96 13.79 3.99
CA TRP A 28 -6.78 14.49 4.49
C TRP A 28 -5.53 13.84 3.89
N GLY A 29 -4.82 14.62 3.09
CA GLY A 29 -3.60 14.19 2.43
C GLY A 29 -2.37 14.36 3.29
N LEU A 30 -1.43 13.41 3.25
CA LEU A 30 -0.09 13.51 3.81
C LEU A 30 0.95 13.34 2.70
N SER A 31 1.82 14.33 2.52
CA SER A 31 2.88 14.28 1.51
C SER A 31 4.00 15.26 1.82
N ARG A 32 5.17 15.04 1.24
CA ARG A 32 6.35 15.92 1.44
C ARG A 32 6.22 17.29 0.78
N SER A 33 5.26 17.46 -0.12
CA SER A 33 4.99 18.74 -0.78
C SER A 33 3.49 18.96 -0.90
N VAL A 34 3.06 20.20 -0.70
CA VAL A 34 1.67 20.58 -0.94
C VAL A 34 1.47 20.66 -2.45
N GLN A 35 0.50 19.91 -2.94
CA GLN A 35 -0.09 20.13 -4.25
C GLN A 35 -1.33 21.02 -4.07
N ASN A 36 -1.74 21.72 -5.12
CA ASN A 36 -2.98 22.51 -5.10
C ASN A 36 -4.16 21.52 -5.15
N ALA A 37 -4.46 20.87 -4.00
CA ALA A 37 -5.44 19.81 -3.88
C ALA A 37 -6.77 20.38 -3.37
N ALA A 38 -7.87 19.78 -3.80
CA ALA A 38 -9.22 20.12 -3.34
C ALA A 38 -9.54 19.60 -1.91
N PHE A 39 -8.52 19.15 -1.18
CA PHE A 39 -8.64 18.61 0.18
C PHE A 39 -7.49 19.08 1.08
N PRO A 40 -7.68 19.14 2.40
CA PRO A 40 -6.63 19.47 3.35
C PRO A 40 -5.42 18.56 3.22
N THR A 41 -4.22 19.13 3.31
CA THR A 41 -2.96 18.38 3.22
C THR A 41 -1.96 18.89 4.27
N SER A 42 -1.36 17.97 5.03
CA SER A 42 -0.22 18.26 5.88
C SER A 42 1.08 17.90 5.16
N VAL A 43 2.07 18.81 5.23
CA VAL A 43 3.44 18.48 4.80
C VAL A 43 4.04 17.52 5.79
N CYS A 44 4.38 16.31 5.33
CA CYS A 44 4.87 15.24 6.18
C CYS A 44 5.75 14.26 5.39
N ASP A 45 6.96 14.01 5.90
CA ASP A 45 7.72 12.83 5.48
C ASP A 45 7.29 11.66 6.37
N VAL A 46 6.71 10.63 5.75
CA VAL A 46 6.22 9.43 6.46
C VAL A 46 7.33 8.67 7.19
N ALA A 47 8.59 8.86 6.81
CA ALA A 47 9.75 8.27 7.46
C ALA A 47 10.24 9.05 8.71
N ASP A 48 9.62 10.18 9.01
CA ASP A 48 9.92 11.01 10.17
C ASP A 48 8.77 10.91 11.19
N TRP A 49 9.04 10.26 12.33
CA TRP A 49 8.04 10.04 13.37
C TRP A 49 7.47 11.35 13.92
N THR A 50 8.30 12.35 14.16
CA THR A 50 7.86 13.64 14.72
C THR A 50 6.94 14.39 13.74
N GLN A 51 7.27 14.37 12.45
CA GLN A 51 6.38 14.95 11.42
C GLN A 51 5.05 14.20 11.34
N MET A 52 5.07 12.88 11.51
CA MET A 52 3.87 12.07 11.53
C MET A 52 2.98 12.38 12.74
N GLU A 53 3.56 12.55 13.95
CA GLU A 53 2.82 13.00 15.13
C GLU A 53 2.21 14.39 14.92
N ASN A 54 2.95 15.34 14.39
CA ASN A 54 2.46 16.68 14.08
C ASN A 54 1.32 16.65 13.06
N ALA A 55 1.40 15.78 12.04
CA ALA A 55 0.35 15.62 11.06
C ALA A 55 -0.92 15.00 11.68
N ARG A 56 -0.76 14.02 12.55
CA ARG A 56 -1.87 13.44 13.32
C ARG A 56 -2.54 14.47 14.21
N ASP A 57 -1.77 15.29 14.93
CA ASP A 57 -2.31 16.35 15.80
C ASP A 57 -3.09 17.40 15.00
N ALA A 58 -2.65 17.71 13.78
CA ALA A 58 -3.38 18.60 12.90
C ALA A 58 -4.73 18.02 12.47
N VAL A 59 -4.78 16.72 12.17
CA VAL A 59 -6.01 15.99 11.83
C VAL A 59 -6.95 15.94 13.04
N GLU A 60 -6.44 15.58 14.22
CA GLU A 60 -7.24 15.44 15.45
C GLU A 60 -7.97 16.73 15.86
N LYS A 61 -7.36 17.89 15.61
CA LYS A 61 -7.99 19.19 15.87
C LYS A 61 -9.27 19.42 15.04
N VAL A 62 -9.40 18.75 13.91
CA VAL A 62 -10.53 18.90 12.97
C VAL A 62 -11.44 17.66 13.01
N TRP A 63 -10.83 16.50 13.09
CA TRP A 63 -11.52 15.20 13.11
C TRP A 63 -11.22 14.44 14.39
N PRO A 64 -12.19 14.29 15.30
CA PRO A 64 -11.99 13.51 16.52
C PRO A 64 -11.87 12.00 16.24
N GLN A 65 -12.11 11.58 14.99
CA GLN A 65 -12.11 10.20 14.54
C GLN A 65 -11.76 10.12 13.06
N VAL A 66 -11.04 9.08 12.68
CA VAL A 66 -10.71 8.71 11.30
C VAL A 66 -11.36 7.35 10.98
N ASP A 67 -12.06 7.26 9.85
CA ASP A 67 -12.73 6.02 9.44
C ASP A 67 -11.80 5.08 8.67
N ALA A 68 -10.83 5.64 7.95
CA ALA A 68 -9.88 4.83 7.18
C ALA A 68 -8.50 5.47 7.01
N LEU A 69 -7.48 4.61 6.89
CA LEU A 69 -6.12 4.96 6.48
C LEU A 69 -5.79 4.30 5.15
N ILE A 70 -5.22 5.08 4.22
CA ILE A 70 -4.65 4.55 2.97
C ILE A 70 -3.16 4.88 2.93
N CYS A 71 -2.33 3.88 3.18
CA CYS A 71 -0.87 3.99 3.19
C CYS A 71 -0.32 3.77 1.78
N ALA A 72 -0.29 4.84 0.96
CA ALA A 72 0.16 4.79 -0.43
C ALA A 72 1.54 5.43 -0.66
N ALA A 73 2.12 6.10 0.34
CA ALA A 73 3.47 6.66 0.24
C ALA A 73 4.52 5.56 0.07
N ALA A 74 5.36 5.70 -0.95
CA ALA A 74 6.50 4.83 -1.20
C ALA A 74 7.48 5.49 -2.16
N ILE A 75 8.72 5.02 -2.18
CA ILE A 75 9.72 5.34 -3.20
C ILE A 75 10.24 4.04 -3.82
N GLN A 76 10.64 4.08 -5.08
CA GLN A 76 11.35 2.98 -5.71
C GLN A 76 12.75 2.82 -5.10
N GLY A 77 13.41 3.93 -4.83
CA GLY A 77 14.64 4.03 -4.07
C GLY A 77 15.84 3.40 -4.76
N ALA A 78 16.62 2.61 -4.00
CA ALA A 78 17.83 1.98 -4.52
C ALA A 78 17.51 0.90 -5.56
N VAL A 79 17.90 1.15 -6.81
CA VAL A 79 17.77 0.22 -7.93
C VAL A 79 19.15 -0.14 -8.46
N GLY A 80 19.42 -1.42 -8.64
CA GLY A 80 20.68 -1.99 -9.14
C GLY A 80 21.02 -3.30 -8.44
N PRO A 81 22.13 -3.97 -8.86
CA PRO A 81 22.64 -5.15 -8.17
C PRO A 81 22.86 -4.83 -6.69
N ALA A 82 22.28 -5.61 -5.78
CA ALA A 82 22.18 -5.29 -4.36
C ALA A 82 23.55 -4.96 -3.72
N MET A 83 24.60 -5.68 -4.10
CA MET A 83 25.95 -5.46 -3.57
C MET A 83 26.68 -4.25 -4.16
N GLN A 84 26.05 -3.54 -5.10
CA GLN A 84 26.58 -2.31 -5.71
C GLN A 84 25.71 -1.08 -5.40
N THR A 85 24.59 -1.25 -4.70
CA THR A 85 23.75 -0.13 -4.27
C THR A 85 24.34 0.54 -3.02
N ASP A 86 24.15 1.86 -2.91
CA ASP A 86 24.49 2.57 -1.68
C ASP A 86 23.65 2.05 -0.50
N PRO A 87 24.29 1.58 0.60
CA PRO A 87 23.55 1.06 1.77
C PRO A 87 22.59 2.10 2.40
N ARG A 88 22.92 3.38 2.32
CA ARG A 88 22.03 4.46 2.84
C ARG A 88 20.78 4.58 1.99
N ALA A 89 20.92 4.64 0.66
CA ALA A 89 19.77 4.68 -0.25
C ALA A 89 18.91 3.41 -0.13
N TRP A 90 19.54 2.25 0.12
CA TRP A 90 18.83 1.00 0.40
C TRP A 90 18.00 1.12 1.68
N SER A 91 18.60 1.59 2.76
CA SER A 91 17.94 1.81 4.06
C SER A 91 16.82 2.84 3.97
N ASP A 92 17.05 3.95 3.26
CA ASP A 92 16.03 4.99 3.08
C ASP A 92 14.81 4.46 2.32
N THR A 93 15.01 3.53 1.37
CA THR A 93 13.90 2.87 0.66
C THR A 93 13.01 2.09 1.63
N VAL A 94 13.63 1.35 2.55
CA VAL A 94 12.92 0.58 3.59
C VAL A 94 12.22 1.53 4.56
N ARG A 95 12.91 2.57 5.04
CA ARG A 95 12.36 3.57 5.96
C ARG A 95 11.10 4.22 5.40
N VAL A 96 11.14 4.71 4.17
CA VAL A 96 9.95 5.36 3.56
C VAL A 96 8.83 4.35 3.33
N SER A 97 9.14 3.17 2.79
CA SER A 97 8.13 2.25 2.27
C SER A 97 7.59 1.25 3.30
N LEU A 98 8.34 0.96 4.38
CA LEU A 98 7.93 0.08 5.48
C LEU A 98 7.70 0.84 6.78
N ASP A 99 8.75 1.54 7.32
CA ASP A 99 8.59 2.27 8.58
C ASP A 99 7.54 3.36 8.42
N GLY A 100 7.50 4.07 7.28
CA GLY A 100 6.47 5.08 7.00
C GLY A 100 5.05 4.52 7.00
N THR A 101 4.86 3.27 6.55
CA THR A 101 3.57 2.58 6.66
C THR A 101 3.23 2.30 8.13
N PHE A 102 4.18 1.77 8.90
CA PHE A 102 3.99 1.50 10.33
C PHE A 102 3.75 2.81 11.11
N PHE A 103 4.55 3.85 10.87
CA PHE A 103 4.38 5.15 11.54
C PHE A 103 3.01 5.76 11.26
N THR A 104 2.52 5.67 10.04
CA THR A 104 1.17 6.13 9.69
C THR A 104 0.12 5.39 10.53
N ILE A 105 0.16 4.07 10.54
CA ILE A 105 -0.80 3.26 11.30
C ILE A 105 -0.70 3.57 12.80
N ARG A 106 0.51 3.63 13.35
CA ARG A 106 0.74 3.86 14.78
C ARG A 106 0.30 5.26 15.22
N ALA A 107 0.60 6.30 14.44
CA ALA A 107 0.23 7.67 14.77
C ALA A 107 -1.29 7.87 14.81
N PHE A 108 -2.00 7.28 13.86
CA PHE A 108 -3.45 7.43 13.75
C PHE A 108 -4.25 6.36 14.49
N TRP A 109 -3.59 5.42 15.17
CA TRP A 109 -4.26 4.30 15.84
C TRP A 109 -5.37 4.75 16.80
N ASP A 110 -5.11 5.73 17.64
CA ASP A 110 -6.05 6.21 18.65
C ASP A 110 -7.24 6.99 18.05
N LEU A 111 -7.12 7.43 16.80
CA LEU A 111 -8.18 8.09 16.02
C LEU A 111 -8.94 7.11 15.12
N LEU A 112 -8.41 5.88 14.90
CA LEU A 112 -9.08 4.86 14.11
C LEU A 112 -10.32 4.36 14.84
N GLY A 113 -11.39 4.61 14.24
CA GLY A 113 -12.75 4.58 14.62
C GLY A 113 -13.24 3.60 15.63
N VAL A 114 -13.66 4.15 16.72
CA VAL A 114 -14.53 3.53 17.72
C VAL A 114 -16.00 3.88 17.39
N GLY A 115 -16.33 3.98 16.08
CA GLY A 115 -17.64 4.37 15.63
C GLY A 115 -18.56 3.18 15.30
N ALA A 116 -19.74 3.49 14.75
CA ALA A 116 -20.74 2.50 14.32
C ALA A 116 -20.27 1.64 13.12
N ARG A 117 -19.15 1.99 12.46
CA ARG A 117 -18.57 1.29 11.31
C ARG A 117 -17.21 0.72 11.68
N ARG A 118 -16.85 -0.40 11.06
CA ARG A 118 -15.48 -0.92 11.13
C ARG A 118 -14.52 0.05 10.46
N ALA A 119 -13.42 0.37 11.13
CA ALA A 119 -12.35 1.14 10.53
C ALA A 119 -11.57 0.31 9.49
N LYS A 120 -11.01 0.96 8.48
CA LYS A 120 -10.33 0.31 7.36
C LYS A 120 -8.90 0.83 7.21
N VAL A 121 -7.95 -0.08 7.15
CA VAL A 121 -6.54 0.24 6.88
C VAL A 121 -6.12 -0.48 5.59
N ILE A 122 -5.69 0.30 4.60
CA ILE A 122 -5.29 -0.22 3.28
C ILE A 122 -3.83 0.15 3.05
N CYS A 123 -2.97 -0.85 2.92
CA CYS A 123 -1.53 -0.69 2.72
C CYS A 123 -1.14 -1.06 1.29
N PHE A 124 -0.46 -0.16 0.57
CA PHE A 124 0.02 -0.46 -0.77
C PHE A 124 1.28 -1.32 -0.73
N SER A 125 1.17 -2.53 -1.25
CA SER A 125 2.26 -3.45 -1.55
C SER A 125 2.67 -3.32 -3.04
N GLY A 126 3.33 -4.31 -3.60
CA GLY A 126 3.78 -4.27 -5.00
C GLY A 126 4.31 -5.61 -5.50
N GLY A 127 4.65 -5.67 -6.78
CA GLY A 127 5.01 -6.90 -7.48
C GLY A 127 6.22 -7.65 -6.93
N GLY A 128 7.08 -7.03 -6.12
CA GLY A 128 8.20 -7.67 -5.45
C GLY A 128 7.87 -8.38 -4.14
N ALA A 129 6.65 -8.26 -3.64
CA ALA A 129 6.29 -8.80 -2.33
C ALA A 129 6.10 -10.33 -2.31
N THR A 130 5.71 -10.94 -3.43
CA THR A 130 5.40 -12.38 -3.51
C THR A 130 6.37 -13.17 -4.39
N LYS A 131 7.25 -12.50 -5.09
CA LYS A 131 8.28 -13.14 -5.94
C LYS A 131 9.53 -12.28 -6.01
N ALA A 132 10.66 -12.94 -6.27
CA ALA A 132 11.93 -12.25 -6.42
C ALA A 132 11.87 -11.23 -7.58
N ARG A 133 12.46 -10.07 -7.36
CA ARG A 133 12.61 -8.99 -8.34
C ARG A 133 14.08 -8.53 -8.31
N ALA A 134 14.87 -9.02 -9.24
CA ALA A 134 16.28 -8.67 -9.33
C ALA A 134 16.46 -7.15 -9.47
N ASN A 135 17.51 -6.61 -8.89
CA ASN A 135 17.86 -5.19 -8.86
C ASN A 135 16.93 -4.27 -8.07
N PHE A 136 15.88 -4.79 -7.45
CA PHE A 136 14.94 -4.02 -6.63
C PHE A 136 14.86 -4.54 -5.19
N SER A 137 16.00 -4.99 -4.65
CA SER A 137 16.05 -5.68 -3.35
C SER A 137 15.47 -4.86 -2.19
N ALA A 138 15.77 -3.56 -2.09
CA ALA A 138 15.26 -2.69 -1.05
C ALA A 138 13.72 -2.55 -1.14
N TYR A 139 13.22 -2.25 -2.34
CA TYR A 139 11.78 -2.12 -2.58
C TYR A 139 11.04 -3.42 -2.32
N ALA A 140 11.53 -4.54 -2.83
CA ALA A 140 10.92 -5.85 -2.64
C ALA A 140 10.89 -6.24 -1.16
N ALA A 141 12.00 -6.06 -0.42
CA ALA A 141 12.07 -6.31 1.01
C ALA A 141 11.05 -5.46 1.78
N ALA A 142 10.97 -4.15 1.50
CA ALA A 142 10.03 -3.25 2.14
C ALA A 142 8.58 -3.67 1.86
N LYS A 143 8.23 -3.98 0.60
CA LYS A 143 6.85 -4.34 0.24
C LYS A 143 6.45 -5.73 0.73
N THR A 144 7.38 -6.68 0.86
CA THR A 144 7.17 -7.94 1.58
C THR A 144 6.96 -7.69 3.06
N GLY A 145 7.77 -6.81 3.67
CA GLY A 145 7.62 -6.38 5.07
C GLY A 145 6.24 -5.76 5.35
N VAL A 146 5.73 -4.93 4.44
CA VAL A 146 4.36 -4.37 4.55
C VAL A 146 3.29 -5.47 4.57
N VAL A 147 3.41 -6.50 3.71
CA VAL A 147 2.44 -7.60 3.74
C VAL A 147 2.49 -8.35 5.07
N ARG A 148 3.70 -8.68 5.55
CA ARG A 148 3.85 -9.37 6.84
C ARG A 148 3.39 -8.50 8.02
N LEU A 149 3.62 -7.19 7.99
CA LEU A 149 3.08 -6.25 8.98
C LEU A 149 1.55 -6.29 9.01
N VAL A 150 0.91 -6.24 7.84
CA VAL A 150 -0.56 -6.34 7.70
C VAL A 150 -1.10 -7.64 8.29
N GLU A 151 -0.46 -8.77 8.01
CA GLU A 151 -0.87 -10.07 8.55
C GLU A 151 -0.73 -10.14 10.08
N ASN A 152 0.37 -9.61 10.63
CA ASN A 152 0.60 -9.57 12.08
C ASN A 152 -0.44 -8.69 12.78
N LEU A 153 -0.65 -7.46 12.28
CA LEU A 153 -1.62 -6.53 12.86
C LEU A 153 -3.05 -7.08 12.77
N ALA A 154 -3.40 -7.79 11.70
CA ALA A 154 -4.71 -8.43 11.59
C ALA A 154 -4.94 -9.49 12.70
N VAL A 155 -3.89 -10.23 13.08
CA VAL A 155 -3.95 -11.19 14.20
C VAL A 155 -4.03 -10.47 15.55
N GLU A 156 -3.20 -9.45 15.76
CA GLU A 156 -3.18 -8.63 16.98
C GLU A 156 -4.52 -7.92 17.22
N TRP A 157 -5.22 -7.53 16.15
CA TRP A 157 -6.49 -6.81 16.19
C TRP A 157 -7.72 -7.72 16.15
N THR A 158 -7.52 -9.03 16.35
CA THR A 158 -8.63 -9.99 16.43
C THR A 158 -9.64 -9.54 17.50
N GLY A 159 -10.91 -9.47 17.12
CA GLY A 159 -11.99 -8.99 17.99
C GLY A 159 -12.21 -7.47 17.99
N LEU A 160 -11.32 -6.68 17.38
CA LEU A 160 -11.52 -5.24 17.20
C LEU A 160 -12.34 -4.96 15.93
N ALA A 161 -12.99 -3.80 15.92
CA ALA A 161 -13.76 -3.34 14.76
C ALA A 161 -12.87 -2.61 13.73
N VAL A 162 -11.73 -3.22 13.37
CA VAL A 162 -10.76 -2.70 12.40
C VAL A 162 -10.37 -3.82 11.43
N ASP A 163 -10.38 -3.53 10.13
CA ASP A 163 -9.86 -4.43 9.10
C ASP A 163 -8.61 -3.81 8.47
N ILE A 164 -7.58 -4.61 8.29
CA ILE A 164 -6.33 -4.19 7.63
C ILE A 164 -5.97 -5.13 6.49
N ASN A 165 -5.71 -4.58 5.30
CA ASN A 165 -5.33 -5.36 4.14
C ASN A 165 -4.22 -4.70 3.34
N ALA A 166 -3.40 -5.51 2.68
CA ALA A 166 -2.44 -5.07 1.68
C ALA A 166 -3.03 -5.21 0.28
N ILE A 167 -2.70 -4.29 -0.62
CA ILE A 167 -3.10 -4.38 -2.02
C ILE A 167 -1.91 -4.27 -2.96
N ALA A 168 -1.91 -5.08 -4.01
CA ALA A 168 -1.02 -4.97 -5.15
C ALA A 168 -1.80 -4.29 -6.31
N PRO A 169 -1.51 -3.01 -6.63
CA PRO A 169 -2.32 -2.24 -7.58
C PRO A 169 -2.16 -2.69 -9.03
N GLY A 170 -1.05 -3.38 -9.34
CA GLY A 170 -0.66 -3.73 -10.69
C GLY A 170 0.37 -2.76 -11.28
N ALA A 171 0.68 -2.96 -12.57
CA ALA A 171 1.65 -2.17 -13.33
C ALA A 171 1.01 -0.86 -13.85
N ILE A 172 0.74 0.08 -12.95
CA ILE A 172 0.14 1.37 -13.25
C ILE A 172 1.24 2.37 -13.63
N ASN A 173 1.04 3.14 -14.69
CA ASN A 173 1.98 4.18 -15.10
C ASN A 173 2.08 5.28 -14.05
N THR A 174 3.26 5.39 -13.46
CA THR A 174 3.60 6.37 -12.43
C THR A 174 5.02 6.88 -12.65
N ALA A 175 5.43 7.87 -11.87
CA ALA A 175 6.82 8.34 -11.87
C ALA A 175 7.83 7.21 -11.61
N MET A 176 7.46 6.14 -10.87
CA MET A 176 8.33 4.97 -10.66
C MET A 176 8.60 4.20 -11.96
N THR A 177 7.60 4.08 -12.85
CA THR A 177 7.80 3.43 -14.16
C THR A 177 8.74 4.24 -15.03
N GLN A 178 8.55 5.56 -15.06
CA GLN A 178 9.43 6.49 -15.79
C GLN A 178 10.87 6.42 -15.23
N GLU A 179 11.01 6.36 -13.90
CA GLU A 179 12.31 6.22 -13.24
C GLU A 179 13.01 4.92 -13.62
N THR A 180 12.29 3.79 -13.70
CA THR A 180 12.85 2.50 -14.15
C THR A 180 13.44 2.61 -15.56
N VAL A 181 12.72 3.28 -16.48
CA VAL A 181 13.21 3.51 -17.84
C VAL A 181 14.41 4.45 -17.84
N ARG A 182 14.38 5.54 -17.07
CA ARG A 182 15.48 6.51 -16.95
C ARG A 182 16.78 5.86 -16.43
N LEU A 183 16.67 4.90 -15.52
CA LEU A 183 17.81 4.19 -14.95
C LEU A 183 18.48 3.24 -15.95
N GLY A 184 17.78 2.85 -17.00
CA GLY A 184 18.28 2.00 -18.07
C GLY A 184 18.46 0.51 -17.67
N PRO A 185 18.78 -0.35 -18.66
CA PRO A 185 18.87 -1.79 -18.45
C PRO A 185 20.05 -2.21 -17.56
N GLU A 186 21.10 -1.39 -17.48
CA GLU A 186 22.28 -1.68 -16.64
C GLU A 186 21.95 -1.66 -15.15
N ARG A 187 21.09 -0.72 -14.72
CA ARG A 187 20.69 -0.61 -13.32
C ARG A 187 19.39 -1.35 -13.03
N ALA A 188 18.35 -1.16 -13.84
CA ALA A 188 17.06 -1.80 -13.61
C ALA A 188 17.09 -3.32 -13.93
N GLY A 189 18.03 -3.76 -14.75
CA GLY A 189 18.03 -5.08 -15.36
C GLY A 189 17.18 -5.10 -16.63
N ARG A 190 17.61 -5.85 -17.64
CA ARG A 190 16.97 -5.86 -18.96
C ARG A 190 15.48 -6.18 -18.91
N THR A 191 15.10 -7.20 -18.16
CA THR A 191 13.70 -7.65 -18.04
C THR A 191 12.79 -6.56 -17.49
N GLU A 192 13.20 -5.88 -16.41
CA GLU A 192 12.40 -4.82 -15.77
C GLU A 192 12.37 -3.55 -16.62
N PHE A 193 13.51 -3.22 -17.26
CA PHE A 193 13.59 -2.09 -18.17
C PHE A 193 12.65 -2.26 -19.37
N GLU A 194 12.70 -3.40 -20.07
CA GLU A 194 11.86 -3.68 -21.21
C GLU A 194 10.36 -3.77 -20.81
N ALA A 195 10.07 -4.30 -19.62
CA ALA A 195 8.71 -4.32 -19.10
C ALA A 195 8.19 -2.90 -18.83
N ALA A 196 9.03 -2.02 -18.24
CA ALA A 196 8.67 -0.63 -17.98
C ALA A 196 8.49 0.17 -19.28
N GLN A 197 9.34 -0.06 -20.32
CA GLN A 197 9.16 0.56 -21.63
C GLN A 197 7.82 0.15 -22.25
N ARG A 198 7.55 -1.16 -22.36
CA ARG A 198 6.26 -1.64 -22.87
C ARG A 198 5.08 -1.09 -22.09
N GLN A 199 5.21 -0.98 -20.76
CA GLN A 199 4.17 -0.40 -19.92
C GLN A 199 3.90 1.08 -20.28
N LEU A 200 4.93 1.88 -20.52
CA LEU A 200 4.76 3.27 -20.96
C LEU A 200 4.13 3.36 -22.34
N GLU A 201 4.56 2.51 -23.29
CA GLU A 201 4.06 2.48 -24.66
C GLU A 201 2.58 2.04 -24.75
N THR A 202 2.18 1.06 -23.95
CA THR A 202 0.83 0.49 -23.97
C THR A 202 -0.16 1.18 -23.03
N GLY A 203 0.28 2.16 -22.25
CA GLY A 203 -0.55 2.84 -21.25
C GLY A 203 -0.58 2.13 -19.88
N GLY A 204 0.03 0.95 -19.75
CA GLY A 204 0.02 0.16 -18.51
C GLY A 204 -1.35 -0.41 -18.14
N GLN A 205 -1.47 -0.90 -16.91
CA GLN A 205 -2.74 -1.39 -16.37
C GLN A 205 -3.61 -0.24 -15.87
N SER A 206 -4.93 -0.40 -15.97
CA SER A 206 -5.87 0.64 -15.55
C SER A 206 -5.82 0.86 -14.05
N ILE A 207 -5.68 2.13 -13.64
CA ILE A 207 -5.78 2.53 -12.24
C ILE A 207 -7.19 2.32 -11.68
N ALA A 208 -8.23 2.26 -12.53
CA ALA A 208 -9.61 2.05 -12.13
C ALA A 208 -9.82 0.72 -11.37
N LYS A 209 -9.06 -0.34 -11.71
CA LYS A 209 -9.13 -1.59 -10.95
C LYS A 209 -8.56 -1.44 -9.53
N ALA A 210 -7.47 -0.70 -9.38
CA ALA A 210 -6.90 -0.44 -8.06
C ALA A 210 -7.83 0.46 -7.24
N GLN A 211 -8.44 1.46 -7.86
CA GLN A 211 -9.48 2.29 -7.24
C GLN A 211 -10.69 1.44 -6.80
N GLY A 212 -11.23 0.61 -7.68
CA GLY A 212 -12.36 -0.26 -7.36
C GLY A 212 -12.07 -1.23 -6.20
N LEU A 213 -10.85 -1.79 -6.12
CA LEU A 213 -10.44 -2.60 -4.97
C LEU A 213 -10.38 -1.77 -3.68
N VAL A 214 -9.87 -0.54 -3.73
CA VAL A 214 -9.85 0.37 -2.56
C VAL A 214 -11.30 0.68 -2.14
N GLU A 215 -12.18 1.03 -3.06
CA GLU A 215 -13.59 1.31 -2.77
C GLU A 215 -14.31 0.09 -2.17
N PHE A 216 -14.05 -1.11 -2.69
CA PHE A 216 -14.54 -2.35 -2.11
C PHE A 216 -14.06 -2.52 -0.66
N LEU A 217 -12.75 -2.34 -0.40
CA LEU A 217 -12.18 -2.47 0.94
C LEU A 217 -12.66 -1.38 1.92
N LEU A 218 -13.03 -0.20 1.45
CA LEU A 218 -13.64 0.86 2.26
C LEU A 218 -15.13 0.59 2.56
N SER A 219 -15.78 -0.27 1.80
CA SER A 219 -17.21 -0.55 1.94
C SER A 219 -17.50 -1.60 3.02
N ALA A 220 -18.74 -1.63 3.53
CA ALA A 220 -19.22 -2.67 4.43
C ALA A 220 -19.21 -4.08 3.80
N LYS A 221 -19.13 -4.20 2.47
CA LYS A 221 -19.03 -5.50 1.77
C LYS A 221 -17.76 -6.26 2.13
N SER A 222 -16.72 -5.58 2.57
CA SER A 222 -15.45 -6.17 2.99
C SER A 222 -15.32 -6.34 4.51
N ASP A 223 -16.39 -6.10 5.28
CA ASP A 223 -16.32 -6.22 6.74
C ASP A 223 -15.88 -7.62 7.18
N GLY A 224 -14.85 -7.68 8.02
CA GLY A 224 -14.23 -8.92 8.48
C GLY A 224 -13.20 -9.53 7.52
N LEU A 225 -13.04 -8.99 6.31
CA LEU A 225 -11.91 -9.35 5.43
C LEU A 225 -10.68 -8.59 5.91
N THR A 226 -9.76 -9.29 6.55
CA THR A 226 -8.56 -8.69 7.16
C THR A 226 -7.33 -9.60 7.00
N GLY A 227 -6.13 -9.02 7.03
CA GLY A 227 -4.85 -9.75 6.95
C GLY A 227 -4.57 -10.35 5.57
N ARG A 228 -5.04 -9.74 4.48
CA ARG A 228 -4.93 -10.28 3.12
C ARG A 228 -4.10 -9.38 2.21
N LEU A 229 -3.36 -10.01 1.30
CA LEU A 229 -2.75 -9.35 0.15
C LEU A 229 -3.62 -9.61 -1.08
N LEU A 230 -4.28 -8.58 -1.57
CA LEU A 230 -5.17 -8.68 -2.73
C LEU A 230 -4.56 -7.98 -3.95
N SER A 231 -4.66 -8.62 -5.11
CA SER A 231 -4.25 -8.03 -6.39
C SER A 231 -5.45 -7.38 -7.07
N ALA A 232 -5.34 -6.09 -7.36
CA ALA A 232 -6.38 -5.36 -8.08
C ALA A 232 -6.62 -5.91 -9.50
N GLN A 233 -5.59 -6.50 -10.11
CA GLN A 233 -5.62 -6.91 -11.51
C GLN A 233 -6.01 -8.38 -11.71
N TRP A 234 -5.65 -9.26 -10.73
CA TRP A 234 -5.67 -10.71 -10.94
C TRP A 234 -6.66 -11.45 -10.05
N ASP A 235 -7.09 -10.84 -8.93
CA ASP A 235 -8.03 -11.47 -8.01
C ASP A 235 -9.47 -11.05 -8.32
N ASP A 236 -10.40 -11.94 -8.11
CA ASP A 236 -11.84 -11.65 -8.19
C ASP A 236 -12.34 -11.08 -6.86
N TRP A 237 -11.74 -9.97 -6.46
CA TRP A 237 -12.01 -9.33 -5.17
C TRP A 237 -13.45 -8.84 -5.02
N ALA A 238 -14.15 -8.53 -6.11
CA ALA A 238 -15.54 -8.10 -6.07
C ALA A 238 -16.48 -9.19 -5.49
N ASN A 239 -16.13 -10.46 -5.68
CA ASN A 239 -16.89 -11.60 -5.17
C ASN A 239 -16.40 -12.11 -3.80
N LEU A 240 -15.34 -11.54 -3.23
CA LEU A 240 -14.82 -12.01 -1.93
C LEU A 240 -15.78 -11.77 -0.76
N ALA A 241 -16.71 -10.82 -0.87
CA ALA A 241 -17.68 -10.51 0.18
C ALA A 241 -18.47 -11.75 0.67
N VAL A 242 -18.89 -12.61 -0.26
CA VAL A 242 -19.65 -13.84 0.05
C VAL A 242 -18.78 -14.97 0.60
N HIS A 243 -17.46 -14.84 0.55
CA HIS A 243 -16.49 -15.85 0.98
C HIS A 243 -15.71 -15.46 2.25
N THR A 244 -16.04 -14.34 2.89
CA THR A 244 -15.30 -13.83 4.06
C THR A 244 -15.20 -14.88 5.18
N ALA A 245 -16.29 -15.60 5.47
CA ALA A 245 -16.30 -16.64 6.48
C ALA A 245 -15.39 -17.84 6.14
N THR A 246 -15.22 -18.16 4.85
CA THR A 246 -14.30 -19.22 4.39
C THR A 246 -12.86 -18.73 4.38
N LEU A 247 -12.63 -17.47 4.09
CA LEU A 247 -11.29 -16.88 4.05
C LEU A 247 -10.72 -16.66 5.45
N ALA A 248 -11.53 -16.25 6.42
CA ALA A 248 -11.09 -15.88 7.75
C ALA A 248 -10.18 -16.94 8.42
N PRO A 249 -10.52 -18.24 8.45
CA PRO A 249 -9.67 -19.29 9.02
C PRO A 249 -8.58 -19.81 8.07
N SER A 250 -8.49 -19.31 6.84
CA SER A 250 -7.58 -19.85 5.81
C SER A 250 -6.31 -19.03 5.68
N GLU A 251 -5.29 -19.62 5.04
CA GLU A 251 -4.04 -18.94 4.64
C GLU A 251 -4.10 -18.34 3.22
N MET A 252 -5.27 -18.36 2.58
CA MET A 252 -5.43 -17.77 1.24
C MET A 252 -5.13 -16.28 1.25
N TYR A 253 -4.42 -15.80 0.23
CA TYR A 253 -3.98 -14.40 0.13
C TYR A 253 -3.02 -13.95 1.23
N GLN A 254 -2.22 -14.88 1.80
CA GLN A 254 -1.18 -14.60 2.78
C GLN A 254 0.19 -15.09 2.31
N LEU A 255 1.26 -14.52 2.88
CA LEU A 255 2.63 -14.99 2.67
C LEU A 255 2.87 -16.23 3.54
N ARG A 256 3.17 -17.35 2.90
CA ARG A 256 3.55 -18.57 3.59
C ARG A 256 4.61 -19.38 2.82
N ARG A 257 5.24 -20.29 3.54
CA ARG A 257 6.12 -21.28 2.92
C ARG A 257 5.28 -22.36 2.25
N ILE A 258 5.57 -22.64 0.99
CA ILE A 258 4.98 -23.76 0.26
C ILE A 258 5.82 -25.01 0.60
N LEU A 259 5.16 -26.06 1.07
CA LEU A 259 5.80 -27.32 1.36
C LEU A 259 5.85 -28.24 0.12
N PRO A 260 6.89 -29.11 0.00
CA PRO A 260 7.00 -30.03 -1.13
C PRO A 260 5.77 -30.89 -1.33
N GLU A 261 5.19 -31.40 -0.26
CA GLU A 261 4.01 -32.26 -0.30
C GLU A 261 2.79 -31.58 -0.91
N GLU A 262 2.65 -30.25 -0.74
CA GLU A 262 1.57 -29.45 -1.36
C GLU A 262 1.70 -29.38 -2.89
N ARG A 263 2.85 -29.73 -3.42
CA ARG A 263 3.16 -29.81 -4.86
C ARG A 263 3.33 -31.25 -5.33
N GLY A 264 2.94 -32.24 -4.51
CA GLY A 264 3.04 -33.65 -4.83
C GLY A 264 4.47 -34.21 -4.83
N VAL A 265 5.42 -33.46 -4.26
CA VAL A 265 6.82 -33.91 -4.14
C VAL A 265 6.98 -34.58 -2.76
N LYS A 266 7.46 -35.82 -2.75
CA LYS A 266 7.83 -36.55 -1.53
C LYS A 266 9.34 -36.70 -1.47
N PHE A 267 9.94 -36.47 -0.33
CA PHE A 267 11.35 -36.74 -0.05
C PHE A 267 11.49 -38.05 0.72
#